data_dadcafb5da5a835c70f5ea193b4aa66c
#
_entry.id   dadcafb5da5a835c70f5ea193b4aa66c
#
_cell.length_a   1.000
_cell.length_b   1.000
_cell.length_c   1.000
_cell.angle_alpha   90.00
_cell.angle_beta   90.00
_cell.angle_gamma   90.00
#
_symmetry.space_group_name_H-M   'P 1'
#
loop_
_entity.id
_entity.type
_entity.pdbx_description
1 polymer ?
#
loop_
_entity_poly.entity_id
_entity_poly.type
_entity_poly.pdbx_seq_one_letter_code
_entity_poly.pdbx_strand_id
1 'polypeptide(L)'
;LVAMSVNDVLTANALPVMFLDYLGIPKINEKLIMRLVGGMAGALADCDCILAGGETAEMPGLVHDDIVEMSGFVVGAAEKDELLDCATIRPDNLVYGVASAGFHSNGWSLVRKILERNPRLVAKKEMKELLAPTRIYYPEVMALRKAKLRPRGMAHITGGGIHEKFGRILGKKGADLTLPAWPSELCRRVCAEIDLDDAIHAFNMGVGWMIVIEPSDEKKLRKALPHAFPLGRITKGPGIKIAVGGRHSCRP
;
A
#
# COMPACT_ATOMS: atom_id res chain seq x y z
N LEU A 1 9.04 1.15 -6.28
CA LEU A 1 9.52 -0.23 -6.21
C LEU A 1 9.77 -0.66 -4.76
N VAL A 2 10.71 -0.05 -4.03
CA VAL A 2 11.08 -0.42 -2.64
C VAL A 2 9.86 -0.51 -1.73
N ALA A 3 8.99 0.51 -1.72
CA ALA A 3 7.79 0.54 -0.89
C ALA A 3 6.88 -0.67 -1.12
N MET A 4 6.73 -1.12 -2.35
CA MET A 4 5.87 -2.27 -2.68
C MET A 4 6.36 -3.55 -1.99
N SER A 5 7.66 -3.80 -2.05
CA SER A 5 8.26 -5.01 -1.45
C SER A 5 8.39 -4.89 0.07
N VAL A 6 8.90 -3.77 0.58
CA VAL A 6 9.10 -3.54 2.02
C VAL A 6 7.78 -3.57 2.77
N ASN A 7 6.74 -2.88 2.28
CA ASN A 7 5.44 -2.88 2.94
C ASN A 7 4.84 -4.29 3.04
N ASP A 8 5.01 -5.15 2.04
CA ASP A 8 4.48 -6.51 2.07
C ASP A 8 5.13 -7.35 3.18
N VAL A 9 6.44 -7.23 3.38
CA VAL A 9 7.14 -7.89 4.49
C VAL A 9 6.66 -7.35 5.85
N LEU A 10 6.46 -6.04 5.96
CA LEU A 10 5.96 -5.42 7.19
C LEU A 10 4.57 -5.91 7.59
N THR A 11 3.73 -6.39 6.65
CA THR A 11 2.39 -6.94 6.99
C THR A 11 2.47 -8.15 7.92
N ALA A 12 3.56 -8.90 7.84
CA ALA A 12 3.83 -10.03 8.73
C ALA A 12 4.49 -9.62 10.07
N ASN A 13 4.72 -8.32 10.30
CA ASN A 13 5.54 -7.76 11.38
C ASN A 13 7.02 -8.18 11.29
N ALA A 14 7.49 -8.61 10.11
CA ALA A 14 8.90 -8.81 9.84
C ALA A 14 9.54 -7.48 9.42
N LEU A 15 10.79 -7.26 9.82
CA LEU A 15 11.55 -6.08 9.42
C LEU A 15 12.39 -6.40 8.18
N PRO A 16 12.46 -5.50 7.19
CA PRO A 16 13.30 -5.70 6.01
C PRO A 16 14.77 -5.73 6.42
N VAL A 17 15.55 -6.61 5.83
CA VAL A 17 16.98 -6.81 6.11
C VAL A 17 17.80 -6.51 4.87
N MET A 18 17.44 -7.12 3.75
CA MET A 18 18.13 -6.93 2.49
C MET A 18 17.17 -6.85 1.31
N PHE A 19 17.57 -6.13 0.30
CA PHE A 19 16.85 -5.94 -0.94
C PHE A 19 17.76 -6.25 -2.13
N LEU A 20 17.20 -6.88 -3.14
CA LEU A 20 17.83 -7.14 -4.43
C LEU A 20 16.97 -6.50 -5.51
N ASP A 21 17.60 -5.84 -6.47
CA ASP A 21 16.90 -5.24 -7.60
C ASP A 21 17.20 -5.95 -8.92
N TYR A 22 16.29 -5.77 -9.87
CA TYR A 22 16.48 -6.11 -11.25
C TYR A 22 16.06 -4.94 -12.12
N LEU A 23 16.92 -4.57 -13.06
CA LEU A 23 16.68 -3.53 -14.05
C LEU A 23 16.79 -4.14 -15.46
N GLY A 24 15.68 -4.19 -16.20
CA GLY A 24 15.64 -4.51 -17.63
C GLY A 24 15.57 -3.23 -18.45
N ILE A 25 16.56 -2.97 -19.27
CA ILE A 25 16.67 -1.74 -20.07
C ILE A 25 16.98 -2.06 -21.54
N PRO A 26 16.49 -1.26 -22.51
CA PRO A 26 16.76 -1.52 -23.91
C PRO A 26 18.23 -1.27 -24.27
N LYS A 27 18.87 -0.28 -23.62
CA LYS A 27 20.25 0.11 -23.80
C LYS A 27 20.84 0.67 -22.51
N ILE A 28 22.08 0.30 -22.21
CA ILE A 28 22.81 0.78 -21.03
C ILE A 28 22.87 2.31 -21.03
N ASN A 29 22.42 2.89 -19.92
CA ASN A 29 22.48 4.32 -19.62
C ASN A 29 22.91 4.50 -18.15
N GLU A 30 24.20 4.72 -17.93
CA GLU A 30 24.79 4.84 -16.61
C GLU A 30 24.10 5.91 -15.74
N LYS A 31 23.79 7.08 -16.32
CA LYS A 31 23.13 8.18 -15.58
C LYS A 31 21.74 7.77 -15.10
N LEU A 32 20.98 7.04 -15.93
CA LEU A 32 19.68 6.53 -15.56
C LEU A 32 19.80 5.48 -14.46
N ILE A 33 20.69 4.50 -14.64
CA ILE A 33 20.94 3.42 -13.67
C ILE A 33 21.32 4.03 -12.32
N MET A 34 22.29 4.95 -12.29
CA MET A 34 22.73 5.61 -11.04
C MET A 34 21.59 6.35 -10.32
N ARG A 35 20.67 6.98 -11.07
CA ARG A 35 19.49 7.63 -10.49
C ARG A 35 18.50 6.62 -9.91
N LEU A 36 18.24 5.52 -10.61
CA LEU A 36 17.31 4.47 -10.17
C LEU A 36 17.86 3.76 -8.93
N VAL A 37 19.10 3.30 -8.97
CA VAL A 37 19.77 2.62 -7.86
C VAL A 37 19.92 3.57 -6.66
N GLY A 38 20.32 4.82 -6.89
CA GLY A 38 20.42 5.83 -5.84
C GLY A 38 19.06 6.12 -5.17
N GLY A 39 17.98 6.16 -5.95
CA GLY A 39 16.62 6.30 -5.41
C GLY A 39 16.19 5.09 -4.57
N MET A 40 16.54 3.87 -5.00
CA MET A 40 16.29 2.67 -4.21
C MET A 40 17.10 2.64 -2.93
N ALA A 41 18.40 2.94 -3.00
CA ALA A 41 19.29 2.97 -1.84
C ALA A 41 18.80 4.00 -0.79
N GLY A 42 18.38 5.20 -1.22
CA GLY A 42 17.82 6.20 -0.32
C GLY A 42 16.54 5.70 0.39
N ALA A 43 15.61 5.12 -0.35
CA ALA A 43 14.37 4.59 0.24
C ALA A 43 14.62 3.39 1.17
N LEU A 44 15.65 2.57 0.90
CA LEU A 44 16.03 1.45 1.76
C LEU A 44 16.72 1.91 3.04
N ALA A 45 17.53 2.98 2.97
CA ALA A 45 18.14 3.58 4.16
C ALA A 45 17.09 4.07 5.16
N ASP A 46 15.94 4.61 4.68
CA ASP A 46 14.80 5.02 5.52
C ASP A 46 14.11 3.84 6.24
N CYS A 47 14.47 2.60 5.88
CA CYS A 47 13.87 1.37 6.42
C CYS A 47 14.90 0.47 7.12
N ASP A 48 16.11 0.95 7.36
CA ASP A 48 17.24 0.14 7.90
C ASP A 48 17.51 -1.14 7.08
N CYS A 49 17.28 -1.07 5.75
CA CYS A 49 17.41 -2.19 4.82
C CYS A 49 18.58 -1.95 3.87
N ILE A 50 19.41 -2.95 3.66
CA ILE A 50 20.56 -2.83 2.75
C ILE A 50 20.17 -3.17 1.31
N LEU A 51 20.69 -2.44 0.34
CA LEU A 51 20.71 -2.86 -1.05
C LEU A 51 21.90 -3.85 -1.20
N ALA A 52 21.58 -5.14 -1.18
CA ALA A 52 22.61 -6.18 -1.11
C ALA A 52 23.22 -6.54 -2.47
N GLY A 53 22.56 -6.15 -3.54
CA GLY A 53 22.96 -6.39 -4.91
C GLY A 53 21.77 -6.37 -5.86
N GLY A 54 22.00 -6.80 -7.08
CA GLY A 54 20.96 -6.84 -8.10
C GLY A 54 21.53 -7.24 -9.46
N GLU A 55 20.72 -7.06 -10.49
CA GLU A 55 21.11 -7.35 -11.86
C GLU A 55 20.60 -6.22 -12.79
N THR A 56 21.43 -5.81 -13.72
CA THR A 56 21.04 -4.90 -14.80
C THR A 56 21.25 -5.60 -16.14
N ALA A 57 20.14 -5.92 -16.80
CA ALA A 57 20.14 -6.59 -18.09
C ALA A 57 19.88 -5.60 -19.24
N GLU A 58 20.78 -5.58 -20.21
CA GLU A 58 20.53 -4.91 -21.48
C GLU A 58 19.75 -5.87 -22.40
N MET A 59 18.53 -5.48 -22.80
CA MET A 59 17.60 -6.34 -23.54
C MET A 59 17.05 -5.63 -24.77
N PRO A 60 17.89 -5.42 -25.80
CA PRO A 60 17.47 -4.77 -27.04
C PRO A 60 16.40 -5.62 -27.76
N GLY A 61 15.34 -4.97 -28.18
CA GLY A 61 14.23 -5.63 -28.89
C GLY A 61 13.25 -6.41 -28.00
N LEU A 62 13.56 -6.62 -26.70
CA LEU A 62 12.63 -7.20 -25.73
C LEU A 62 11.98 -6.12 -24.87
N VAL A 63 12.74 -5.14 -24.43
CA VAL A 63 12.25 -3.96 -23.70
C VAL A 63 12.15 -2.82 -24.70
N HIS A 64 11.01 -2.13 -24.71
CA HIS A 64 10.79 -0.97 -25.57
C HIS A 64 11.73 0.18 -25.20
N ASP A 65 12.18 0.96 -26.18
CA ASP A 65 13.23 1.99 -26.01
C ASP A 65 12.93 3.05 -24.92
N ASP A 66 11.66 3.34 -24.67
CA ASP A 66 11.21 4.31 -23.68
C ASP A 66 10.82 3.69 -22.32
N ILE A 67 11.06 2.37 -22.14
CA ILE A 67 10.63 1.64 -20.95
C ILE A 67 11.84 1.16 -20.16
N VAL A 68 11.71 1.21 -18.85
CA VAL A 68 12.57 0.49 -17.90
C VAL A 68 11.69 -0.47 -17.13
N GLU A 69 11.99 -1.74 -17.21
CA GLU A 69 11.38 -2.75 -16.35
C GLU A 69 12.14 -2.81 -15.02
N MET A 70 11.42 -2.76 -13.92
CA MET A 70 12.03 -2.78 -12.58
C MET A 70 11.33 -3.81 -11.71
N SER A 71 12.10 -4.73 -11.15
CA SER A 71 11.62 -5.69 -10.17
C SER A 71 12.45 -5.61 -8.89
N GLY A 72 11.90 -6.07 -7.77
CA GLY A 72 12.59 -6.06 -6.49
C GLY A 72 12.19 -7.25 -5.64
N PHE A 73 13.16 -7.74 -4.90
CA PHE A 73 12.99 -8.83 -3.94
C PHE A 73 13.54 -8.40 -2.59
N VAL A 74 12.73 -8.54 -1.54
CA VAL A 74 13.12 -8.18 -0.17
C VAL A 74 13.14 -9.43 0.70
N VAL A 75 14.16 -9.52 1.55
CA VAL A 75 14.22 -10.49 2.65
C VAL A 75 13.97 -9.74 3.94
N GLY A 76 12.99 -10.21 4.71
CA GLY A 76 12.72 -9.72 6.05
C GLY A 76 12.95 -10.78 7.10
N ALA A 77 13.15 -10.33 8.33
CA ALA A 77 13.33 -11.18 9.48
C ALA A 77 12.42 -10.76 10.64
N ALA A 78 11.96 -11.73 11.40
CA ALA A 78 11.24 -11.53 12.65
C ALA A 78 11.53 -12.67 13.61
N GLU A 79 11.43 -12.40 14.91
CA GLU A 79 11.35 -13.48 15.88
C GLU A 79 10.05 -14.26 15.65
N LYS A 80 10.10 -15.57 15.81
CA LYS A 80 8.96 -16.47 15.51
C LYS A 80 7.68 -16.09 16.25
N ASP A 81 7.83 -15.65 17.48
CA ASP A 81 6.73 -15.23 18.35
C ASP A 81 6.23 -13.81 18.06
N GLU A 82 6.96 -13.03 17.28
CA GLU A 82 6.55 -11.70 16.81
C GLU A 82 5.76 -11.72 15.50
N LEU A 83 5.84 -12.80 14.73
CA LEU A 83 5.07 -12.94 13.49
C LEU A 83 3.57 -12.86 13.76
N LEU A 84 2.85 -12.09 12.93
CA LEU A 84 1.40 -11.96 13.08
C LEU A 84 0.69 -13.23 12.61
N ASP A 85 -0.18 -13.75 13.49
CA ASP A 85 -1.10 -14.82 13.14
C ASP A 85 -2.51 -14.24 12.94
N CYS A 86 -2.89 -14.05 11.68
CA CYS A 86 -4.20 -13.51 11.31
C CYS A 86 -5.37 -14.43 11.72
N ALA A 87 -5.11 -15.71 12.08
CA ALA A 87 -6.13 -16.58 12.69
C ALA A 87 -6.61 -16.06 14.05
N THR A 88 -5.83 -15.20 14.70
CA THR A 88 -6.18 -14.54 15.97
C THR A 88 -7.15 -13.37 15.84
N ILE A 89 -7.43 -12.89 14.61
CA ILE A 89 -8.46 -11.87 14.37
C ILE A 89 -9.82 -12.40 14.85
N ARG A 90 -10.58 -11.57 15.55
CA ARG A 90 -11.89 -11.91 16.12
C ARG A 90 -12.94 -10.87 15.71
N PRO A 91 -14.24 -11.23 15.68
CA PRO A 91 -15.31 -10.24 15.63
C PRO A 91 -15.11 -9.18 16.71
N ASP A 92 -15.56 -7.96 16.43
CA ASP A 92 -15.42 -6.75 17.23
C ASP A 92 -13.99 -6.20 17.37
N ASN A 93 -12.95 -6.85 16.81
CA ASN A 93 -11.66 -6.20 16.66
C ASN A 93 -11.81 -4.91 15.83
N LEU A 94 -11.09 -3.87 16.23
CA LEU A 94 -11.14 -2.57 15.58
C LEU A 94 -10.21 -2.57 14.37
N VAL A 95 -10.65 -1.87 13.32
CA VAL A 95 -9.87 -1.66 12.10
C VAL A 95 -9.51 -0.19 12.00
N TYR A 96 -8.22 0.07 11.88
CA TYR A 96 -7.65 1.40 11.68
C TYR A 96 -6.95 1.49 10.33
N GLY A 97 -6.97 2.67 9.75
CA GLY A 97 -6.27 3.00 8.50
C GLY A 97 -5.17 4.01 8.71
N VAL A 98 -4.17 3.96 7.82
CA VAL A 98 -3.18 5.01 7.62
C VAL A 98 -3.25 5.47 6.17
N ALA A 99 -3.22 6.78 5.97
CA ALA A 99 -3.40 7.39 4.66
C ALA A 99 -2.36 6.94 3.64
N SER A 100 -2.80 6.78 2.39
CA SER A 100 -1.91 6.67 1.23
C SER A 100 -1.38 8.03 0.80
N ALA A 101 -0.28 8.05 0.04
CA ALA A 101 0.25 9.27 -0.57
C ALA A 101 -0.48 9.66 -1.88
N GLY A 102 -1.34 8.79 -2.39
CA GLY A 102 -2.05 8.92 -3.66
C GLY A 102 -2.48 7.54 -4.15
N PHE A 103 -2.50 7.33 -5.46
CA PHE A 103 -2.84 6.04 -6.07
C PHE A 103 -1.84 4.93 -5.77
N HIS A 104 -0.64 5.30 -5.33
CA HIS A 104 0.49 4.38 -5.18
C HIS A 104 0.85 3.73 -6.53
N SER A 105 1.17 2.44 -6.53
CA SER A 105 1.63 1.72 -7.73
C SER A 105 0.53 0.93 -8.44
N ASN A 106 -0.76 1.14 -8.08
CA ASN A 106 -1.86 0.32 -8.58
C ASN A 106 -2.94 1.15 -9.29
N GLY A 107 -3.70 0.49 -10.17
CA GLY A 107 -4.78 1.13 -10.92
C GLY A 107 -4.33 2.01 -12.08
N TRP A 108 -3.04 2.05 -12.42
CA TRP A 108 -2.49 2.95 -13.45
C TRP A 108 -3.00 2.70 -14.85
N SER A 109 -3.36 1.46 -15.19
CA SER A 109 -4.01 1.18 -16.48
C SER A 109 -5.36 1.88 -16.59
N LEU A 110 -6.11 1.94 -15.49
CA LEU A 110 -7.39 2.63 -15.42
C LEU A 110 -7.19 4.16 -15.43
N VAL A 111 -6.24 4.68 -14.63
CA VAL A 111 -5.89 6.10 -14.64
C VAL A 111 -5.51 6.57 -16.05
N ARG A 112 -4.66 5.82 -16.77
CA ARG A 112 -4.32 6.17 -18.16
C ARG A 112 -5.53 6.23 -19.08
N LYS A 113 -6.43 5.24 -19.02
CA LYS A 113 -7.69 5.24 -19.80
C LYS A 113 -8.59 6.42 -19.47
N ILE A 114 -8.67 6.82 -18.20
CA ILE A 114 -9.42 8.02 -17.77
C ILE A 114 -8.80 9.27 -18.39
N LEU A 115 -7.48 9.42 -18.32
CA LEU A 115 -6.77 10.58 -18.85
C LEU A 115 -6.80 10.65 -20.39
N GLU A 116 -6.81 9.50 -21.07
CA GLU A 116 -7.01 9.42 -22.54
C GLU A 116 -8.40 9.95 -22.93
N ARG A 117 -9.45 9.63 -22.15
CA ARG A 117 -10.82 10.11 -22.38
C ARG A 117 -10.99 11.58 -22.00
N ASN A 118 -10.31 12.02 -20.96
CA ASN A 118 -10.39 13.38 -20.44
C ASN A 118 -8.98 13.96 -20.18
N PRO A 119 -8.24 14.40 -21.24
CA PRO A 119 -6.87 14.89 -21.10
C PRO A 119 -6.71 16.16 -20.25
N ARG A 120 -7.82 16.89 -20.02
CA ARG A 120 -7.83 18.11 -19.21
C ARG A 120 -8.12 17.86 -17.74
N LEU A 121 -8.42 16.62 -17.35
CA LEU A 121 -8.78 16.26 -15.99
C LEU A 121 -7.65 16.54 -14.99
N VAL A 122 -6.40 16.36 -15.41
CA VAL A 122 -5.20 16.59 -14.61
C VAL A 122 -4.30 17.61 -15.29
N ALA A 123 -4.10 18.74 -14.63
CA ALA A 123 -3.21 19.77 -15.15
C ALA A 123 -1.74 19.35 -15.03
N LYS A 124 -0.87 19.84 -15.93
CA LYS A 124 0.56 19.50 -15.93
C LYS A 124 1.24 19.73 -14.57
N LYS A 125 0.87 20.78 -13.85
CA LYS A 125 1.39 21.08 -12.51
C LYS A 125 0.98 20.06 -11.44
N GLU A 126 -0.12 19.32 -11.65
CA GLU A 126 -0.65 18.32 -10.73
C GLU A 126 -0.05 16.93 -10.96
N MET A 127 0.70 16.75 -12.07
CA MET A 127 1.31 15.45 -12.38
C MET A 127 2.25 14.95 -11.28
N LYS A 128 2.94 15.85 -10.57
CA LYS A 128 3.80 15.48 -9.45
C LYS A 128 3.01 14.88 -8.29
N GLU A 129 1.82 15.41 -8.00
CA GLU A 129 0.91 14.86 -6.99
C GLU A 129 0.34 13.51 -7.45
N LEU A 130 -0.11 13.43 -8.71
CA LEU A 130 -0.63 12.19 -9.28
C LEU A 130 0.38 11.05 -9.21
N LEU A 131 1.65 11.35 -9.49
CA LEU A 131 2.77 10.41 -9.49
C LEU A 131 3.47 10.29 -8.12
N ALA A 132 2.80 10.71 -7.03
CA ALA A 132 3.39 10.61 -5.70
C ALA A 132 3.84 9.15 -5.42
N PRO A 133 5.08 8.95 -4.95
CA PRO A 133 5.59 7.61 -4.65
C PRO A 133 4.73 6.88 -3.64
N THR A 134 4.68 5.56 -3.74
CA THR A 134 4.07 4.71 -2.72
C THR A 134 4.71 4.99 -1.35
N ARG A 135 3.88 5.26 -0.36
CA ARG A 135 4.32 5.51 1.02
C ARG A 135 4.90 4.23 1.62
N ILE A 136 6.01 4.36 2.33
CA ILE A 136 6.62 3.29 3.12
C ILE A 136 6.06 3.39 4.55
N TYR A 137 5.53 2.29 5.08
CA TYR A 137 4.90 2.22 6.41
C TYR A 137 5.83 1.67 7.50
N TYR A 138 7.13 1.63 7.23
CA TYR A 138 8.15 1.23 8.22
C TYR A 138 8.09 2.07 9.50
N PRO A 139 7.98 3.41 9.46
CA PRO A 139 7.86 4.22 10.66
C PRO A 139 6.66 3.87 11.54
N GLU A 140 5.52 3.53 10.91
CA GLU A 140 4.31 3.12 11.61
C GLU A 140 4.50 1.79 12.34
N VAL A 141 5.10 0.79 11.67
CA VAL A 141 5.39 -0.50 12.28
C VAL A 141 6.39 -0.35 13.43
N MET A 142 7.43 0.47 13.25
CA MET A 142 8.39 0.76 14.32
C MET A 142 7.76 1.47 15.52
N ALA A 143 6.81 2.38 15.28
CA ALA A 143 6.07 3.04 16.35
C ALA A 143 5.18 2.05 17.13
N LEU A 144 4.53 1.10 16.45
CA LEU A 144 3.76 0.02 17.10
C LEU A 144 4.68 -0.87 17.96
N ARG A 145 5.83 -1.28 17.42
CA ARG A 145 6.82 -2.09 18.14
C ARG A 145 7.36 -1.36 19.37
N LYS A 146 7.74 -0.08 19.24
CA LYS A 146 8.19 0.77 20.35
C LYS A 146 7.12 0.89 21.42
N ALA A 147 5.87 0.99 21.04
CA ALA A 147 4.74 1.01 21.95
C ALA A 147 4.43 -0.37 22.55
N LYS A 148 5.12 -1.45 22.16
CA LYS A 148 4.79 -2.84 22.53
C LYS A 148 3.32 -3.17 22.23
N LEU A 149 2.80 -2.66 21.11
CA LEU A 149 1.47 -2.98 20.60
C LEU A 149 1.63 -3.98 19.46
N ARG A 150 1.05 -5.16 19.64
CA ARG A 150 1.04 -6.22 18.63
C ARG A 150 -0.32 -6.27 17.95
N PRO A 151 -0.46 -5.84 16.70
CA PRO A 151 -1.69 -5.97 15.95
C PRO A 151 -2.13 -7.43 15.80
N ARG A 152 -3.40 -7.67 15.53
CA ARG A 152 -3.93 -8.99 15.14
C ARG A 152 -3.70 -9.28 13.68
N GLY A 153 -3.53 -8.24 12.86
CA GLY A 153 -3.21 -8.31 11.44
C GLY A 153 -2.92 -6.93 10.89
N MET A 154 -2.17 -6.90 9.81
CA MET A 154 -1.90 -5.70 9.02
C MET A 154 -2.05 -6.02 7.53
N ALA A 155 -2.46 -5.05 6.74
CA ALA A 155 -2.60 -5.20 5.30
C ALA A 155 -2.09 -3.97 4.56
N HIS A 156 -1.28 -4.18 3.52
CA HIS A 156 -0.86 -3.18 2.56
C HIS A 156 -1.87 -3.16 1.40
N ILE A 157 -2.53 -2.03 1.19
CA ILE A 157 -3.60 -1.93 0.20
C ILE A 157 -3.00 -1.59 -1.16
N THR A 158 -2.99 -2.58 -2.03
CA THR A 158 -2.42 -2.57 -3.38
C THR A 158 -3.44 -3.02 -4.42
N GLY A 159 -3.03 -3.66 -5.52
CA GLY A 159 -3.94 -4.16 -6.56
C GLY A 159 -5.04 -5.07 -6.01
N GLY A 160 -6.25 -4.90 -6.50
CA GLY A 160 -7.45 -5.55 -5.97
C GLY A 160 -8.10 -4.81 -4.80
N GLY A 161 -7.53 -3.64 -4.40
CA GLY A 161 -8.10 -2.76 -3.39
C GLY A 161 -8.26 -3.39 -2.01
N ILE A 162 -9.17 -2.83 -1.23
CA ILE A 162 -9.42 -3.28 0.15
C ILE A 162 -10.03 -4.68 0.17
N HIS A 163 -10.96 -4.98 -0.75
CA HIS A 163 -11.64 -6.27 -0.78
C HIS A 163 -10.65 -7.44 -0.89
N GLU A 164 -9.69 -7.34 -1.79
CA GLU A 164 -8.73 -8.42 -2.00
C GLU A 164 -7.64 -8.42 -0.91
N LYS A 165 -7.00 -7.28 -0.65
CA LYS A 165 -5.83 -7.24 0.23
C LYS A 165 -6.18 -7.41 1.69
N PHE A 166 -7.20 -6.70 2.17
CA PHE A 166 -7.67 -6.85 3.53
C PHE A 166 -8.43 -8.18 3.72
N GLY A 167 -9.20 -8.59 2.70
CA GLY A 167 -9.93 -9.86 2.72
C GLY A 167 -9.04 -11.08 2.97
N ARG A 168 -7.80 -11.11 2.45
CA ARG A 168 -6.84 -12.21 2.63
C ARG A 168 -6.56 -12.54 4.10
N ILE A 169 -6.54 -11.54 4.97
CA ILE A 169 -6.23 -11.74 6.38
C ILE A 169 -7.46 -12.07 7.24
N LEU A 170 -8.67 -11.94 6.70
CA LEU A 170 -9.92 -12.15 7.45
C LEU A 170 -10.36 -13.62 7.53
N GLY A 171 -9.94 -14.45 6.60
CA GLY A 171 -10.39 -15.84 6.51
C GLY A 171 -11.91 -15.93 6.25
N LYS A 172 -12.65 -16.51 7.22
CA LYS A 172 -14.12 -16.66 7.16
C LYS A 172 -14.88 -15.48 7.80
N LYS A 173 -14.19 -14.43 8.23
CA LYS A 173 -14.76 -13.24 8.85
C LYS A 173 -14.97 -12.15 7.80
N GLY A 174 -15.77 -11.16 8.15
CA GLY A 174 -15.96 -9.96 7.35
C GLY A 174 -15.55 -8.70 8.10
N ALA A 175 -15.87 -7.56 7.52
CA ALA A 175 -15.67 -6.26 8.14
C ALA A 175 -16.73 -5.27 7.67
N ASP A 176 -17.16 -4.39 8.59
CA ASP A 176 -17.94 -3.20 8.26
C ASP A 176 -17.00 -1.99 8.36
N LEU A 177 -16.77 -1.34 7.21
CA LEU A 177 -15.79 -0.27 7.07
C LEU A 177 -16.45 1.01 6.58
N THR A 178 -16.02 2.15 7.12
CA THR A 178 -16.33 3.48 6.62
C THR A 178 -15.03 4.17 6.25
N LEU A 179 -14.82 4.39 4.95
CA LEU A 179 -13.64 5.07 4.45
C LEU A 179 -13.85 6.58 4.54
N PRO A 180 -12.85 7.35 4.99
CA PRO A 180 -12.88 8.79 4.87
C PRO A 180 -12.89 9.20 3.39
N ALA A 181 -13.31 10.42 3.12
CA ALA A 181 -13.07 10.99 1.80
C ALA A 181 -11.56 10.99 1.53
N TRP A 182 -11.16 10.62 0.30
CA TRP A 182 -9.75 10.65 -0.07
C TRP A 182 -9.19 12.05 0.16
N PRO A 183 -8.05 12.20 0.87
CA PRO A 183 -7.55 13.54 1.23
C PRO A 183 -7.15 14.37 -0.01
N SER A 184 -6.65 13.72 -1.06
CA SER A 184 -6.30 14.40 -2.32
C SER A 184 -7.53 14.73 -3.15
N GLU A 185 -7.73 16.01 -3.44
CA GLU A 185 -8.76 16.50 -4.37
C GLU A 185 -8.57 15.93 -5.78
N LEU A 186 -7.31 15.85 -6.22
CA LEU A 186 -6.95 15.29 -7.51
C LEU A 186 -7.38 13.81 -7.60
N CYS A 187 -7.09 13.01 -6.58
CA CYS A 187 -7.49 11.60 -6.56
C CYS A 187 -9.02 11.45 -6.56
N ARG A 188 -9.75 12.29 -5.79
CA ARG A 188 -11.22 12.31 -5.80
C ARG A 188 -11.78 12.62 -7.20
N ARG A 189 -11.19 13.60 -7.87
CA ARG A 189 -11.60 14.03 -9.22
C ARG A 189 -11.38 12.90 -10.24
N VAL A 190 -10.26 12.20 -10.17
CA VAL A 190 -9.99 11.04 -11.05
C VAL A 190 -10.94 9.88 -10.75
N CYS A 191 -11.20 9.58 -9.47
CA CYS A 191 -12.13 8.51 -9.09
C CYS A 191 -13.59 8.83 -9.45
N ALA A 192 -13.98 10.11 -9.57
CA ALA A 192 -15.32 10.50 -9.97
C ALA A 192 -15.67 10.19 -11.44
N GLU A 193 -14.66 9.85 -12.27
CA GLU A 193 -14.84 9.47 -13.67
C GLU A 193 -15.28 7.99 -13.86
N ILE A 194 -15.39 7.23 -12.77
CA ILE A 194 -15.77 5.81 -12.78
C ILE A 194 -16.75 5.50 -11.66
N ASP A 195 -17.41 4.36 -11.76
CA ASP A 195 -18.30 3.89 -10.71
C ASP A 195 -17.54 3.63 -9.40
N LEU A 196 -18.22 3.88 -8.27
CA LEU A 196 -17.62 3.73 -6.95
C LEU A 196 -17.10 2.31 -6.69
N ASP A 197 -17.84 1.31 -7.14
CA ASP A 197 -17.47 -0.10 -7.00
C ASP A 197 -16.17 -0.41 -7.76
N ASP A 198 -16.02 0.10 -8.99
CA ASP A 198 -14.80 -0.05 -9.78
C ASP A 198 -13.63 0.68 -9.13
N ALA A 199 -13.87 1.87 -8.56
CA ALA A 199 -12.85 2.64 -7.84
C ALA A 199 -12.34 1.88 -6.60
N ILE A 200 -13.23 1.28 -5.80
CA ILE A 200 -12.88 0.51 -4.60
C ILE A 200 -12.05 -0.75 -4.94
N HIS A 201 -12.29 -1.36 -6.10
CA HIS A 201 -11.53 -2.52 -6.57
C HIS A 201 -10.19 -2.14 -7.19
N ALA A 202 -10.12 -1.00 -7.88
CA ALA A 202 -8.92 -0.57 -8.58
C ALA A 202 -7.92 0.16 -7.67
N PHE A 203 -8.42 0.93 -6.69
CA PHE A 203 -7.63 1.89 -5.93
C PHE A 203 -7.65 1.61 -4.43
N ASN A 204 -6.68 2.18 -3.73
CA ASN A 204 -6.60 2.11 -2.27
C ASN A 204 -7.59 3.04 -1.54
N MET A 205 -8.35 3.86 -2.27
CA MET A 205 -9.34 4.82 -1.74
C MET A 205 -8.81 5.75 -0.64
N GLY A 206 -7.52 6.10 -0.70
CA GLY A 206 -6.86 6.95 0.29
C GLY A 206 -6.35 6.21 1.54
N VAL A 207 -6.55 4.90 1.61
CA VAL A 207 -6.09 4.03 2.69
C VAL A 207 -5.00 3.11 2.16
N GLY A 208 -3.74 3.38 2.48
CA GLY A 208 -2.65 2.55 1.99
C GLY A 208 -2.23 1.44 2.96
N TRP A 209 -2.59 1.57 4.24
CA TRP A 209 -2.26 0.60 5.28
C TRP A 209 -3.42 0.40 6.24
N MET A 210 -3.70 -0.85 6.58
CA MET A 210 -4.76 -1.20 7.53
C MET A 210 -4.20 -2.03 8.68
N ILE A 211 -4.72 -1.78 9.89
CA ILE A 211 -4.26 -2.37 11.14
C ILE A 211 -5.49 -2.89 11.90
N VAL A 212 -5.44 -4.16 12.31
CA VAL A 212 -6.47 -4.79 13.14
C VAL A 212 -5.95 -4.93 14.57
N ILE A 213 -6.69 -4.40 15.54
CA ILE A 213 -6.30 -4.42 16.95
C ILE A 213 -7.45 -4.90 17.85
N GLU A 214 -7.11 -5.31 19.07
CA GLU A 214 -8.11 -5.49 20.14
C GLU A 214 -8.66 -4.12 20.57
N PRO A 215 -9.95 -4.04 20.98
CA PRO A 215 -10.53 -2.79 21.48
C PRO A 215 -9.77 -2.22 22.69
N SER A 216 -9.20 -3.06 23.53
CA SER A 216 -8.39 -2.66 24.69
C SER A 216 -7.11 -1.91 24.30
N ASP A 217 -6.61 -2.12 23.10
CA ASP A 217 -5.38 -1.50 22.59
C ASP A 217 -5.59 -0.13 21.93
N GLU A 218 -6.84 0.31 21.79
CA GLU A 218 -7.17 1.54 21.04
C GLU A 218 -6.43 2.77 21.56
N LYS A 219 -6.44 2.99 22.89
CA LYS A 219 -5.71 4.13 23.48
C LYS A 219 -4.22 4.10 23.17
N LYS A 220 -3.64 2.91 23.17
CA LYS A 220 -2.23 2.68 22.90
C LYS A 220 -1.91 2.94 21.43
N LEU A 221 -2.78 2.47 20.52
CA LEU A 221 -2.65 2.75 19.09
C LEU A 221 -2.71 4.25 18.83
N ARG A 222 -3.72 4.95 19.32
CA ARG A 222 -3.89 6.40 19.12
C ARG A 222 -2.71 7.21 19.65
N LYS A 223 -2.06 6.75 20.71
CA LYS A 223 -0.83 7.37 21.23
C LYS A 223 0.37 7.10 20.34
N ALA A 224 0.50 5.87 19.84
CA ALA A 224 1.63 5.46 18.98
C ALA A 224 1.51 6.04 17.57
N LEU A 225 0.30 6.07 17.01
CA LEU A 225 -0.03 6.52 15.66
C LEU A 225 -1.18 7.56 15.69
N PRO A 226 -0.92 8.81 16.11
CA PRO A 226 -1.97 9.82 16.23
C PRO A 226 -2.62 10.20 14.88
N HIS A 227 -1.97 9.88 13.76
CA HIS A 227 -2.48 10.10 12.40
C HIS A 227 -3.25 8.90 11.84
N ALA A 228 -3.30 7.76 12.54
CA ALA A 228 -4.17 6.65 12.17
C ALA A 228 -5.62 7.00 12.50
N PHE A 229 -6.53 6.59 11.62
CA PHE A 229 -7.95 6.90 11.76
C PHE A 229 -8.79 5.62 11.81
N PRO A 230 -9.92 5.62 12.54
CA PRO A 230 -10.79 4.46 12.62
C PRO A 230 -11.47 4.22 11.26
N LEU A 231 -11.54 2.95 10.86
CA LEU A 231 -12.27 2.52 9.67
C LEU A 231 -13.52 1.72 10.02
N GLY A 232 -13.54 1.00 11.13
CA GLY A 232 -14.66 0.15 11.49
C GLY A 232 -14.25 -1.05 12.34
N ARG A 233 -14.91 -2.18 12.12
CA ARG A 233 -14.70 -3.39 12.92
C ARG A 233 -14.85 -4.67 12.13
N ILE A 234 -14.30 -5.73 12.67
CA ILE A 234 -14.43 -7.10 12.15
C ILE A 234 -15.82 -7.65 12.52
N THR A 235 -16.45 -8.37 11.58
CA THR A 235 -17.75 -9.01 11.73
C THR A 235 -17.66 -10.54 11.75
N LYS A 236 -18.71 -11.23 12.23
CA LYS A 236 -18.77 -12.70 12.32
C LYS A 236 -18.89 -13.39 10.96
N GLY A 237 -19.66 -12.82 10.04
CA GLY A 237 -19.92 -13.40 8.71
C GLY A 237 -18.87 -12.94 7.70
N PRO A 238 -18.73 -13.65 6.58
CA PRO A 238 -17.84 -13.26 5.50
C PRO A 238 -18.31 -11.99 4.77
N GLY A 239 -17.41 -11.39 4.01
CA GLY A 239 -17.68 -10.20 3.19
C GLY A 239 -17.25 -8.90 3.86
N ILE A 240 -16.84 -7.96 3.04
CA ILE A 240 -16.43 -6.62 3.48
C ILE A 240 -17.46 -5.63 2.94
N LYS A 241 -18.14 -4.94 3.86
CA LYS A 241 -19.02 -3.82 3.51
C LYS A 241 -18.24 -2.53 3.63
N ILE A 242 -18.28 -1.71 2.58
CA ILE A 242 -17.57 -0.44 2.53
C ILE A 242 -18.56 0.69 2.30
N ALA A 243 -18.55 1.68 3.18
CA ALA A 243 -19.17 2.99 2.99
C ALA A 243 -18.10 4.03 2.69
N VAL A 244 -18.32 4.91 1.73
CA VAL A 244 -17.42 6.00 1.37
C VAL A 244 -18.15 7.32 1.47
N GLY A 245 -17.72 8.20 2.38
CA GLY A 245 -18.29 9.55 2.51
C GLY A 245 -19.82 9.60 2.58
N GLY A 246 -20.47 8.61 3.22
CA GLY A 246 -21.94 8.50 3.33
C GLY A 246 -22.63 7.76 2.16
N ARG A 247 -21.88 7.27 1.18
CA ARG A 247 -22.38 6.37 0.13
C ARG A 247 -22.01 4.93 0.47
N HIS A 248 -22.95 4.00 0.33
CA HIS A 248 -22.70 2.58 0.60
C HIS A 248 -22.42 1.85 -0.71
N SER A 249 -21.34 1.08 -0.76
CA SER A 249 -21.15 0.03 -1.75
C SER A 249 -21.41 -1.31 -1.07
N CYS A 250 -22.34 -2.07 -1.59
CA CYS A 250 -22.66 -3.42 -1.12
C CYS A 250 -22.33 -4.40 -2.25
N ARG A 251 -21.20 -5.08 -2.16
CA ARG A 251 -21.03 -6.37 -2.84
C ARG A 251 -20.86 -7.46 -1.78
N PRO A 252 -21.55 -8.61 -1.97
CA PRO A 252 -21.47 -9.77 -1.08
C PRO A 252 -20.06 -10.38 -1.06
#